data_c335135d988633186501bf70d81e5717
#
_entry.id   c335135d988633186501bf70d81e5717
#
_cell.length_a   1.000
_cell.length_b   1.000
_cell.length_c   1.000
_cell.angle_alpha   90.00
_cell.angle_beta   90.00
_cell.angle_gamma   90.00
#
_symmetry.space_group_name_H-M   'P 1'
#
loop_
_entity.id
_entity.type
_entity.pdbx_description
1 polymer ?
#
loop_
_entity_poly.entity_id
_entity_poly.type
_entity_poly.pdbx_seq_one_letter_code
_entity_poly.pdbx_strand_id
1 'polypeptide(L)'
;ISLPEGALVLVGTYNLHRHPAFWRDPEQFMPERWQDGERPAARYAYLPFGAGPRACVGIHFASMEGPLLLALIGRRYELHLAQERVEPQLMVTLRPKGGIRMTLQPRQVPVVSVA
;
A
#
# COMPACT_ATOMS: atom_id res chain seq x y z
N ILE A 1 0.60 -0.26 -30.65
CA ILE A 1 -0.84 -0.57 -30.64
C ILE A 1 -1.56 0.73 -31.00
N SER A 2 -2.32 0.73 -32.09
CA SER A 2 -3.20 1.85 -32.43
C SER A 2 -4.52 1.69 -31.70
N LEU A 3 -4.97 2.74 -31.02
CA LEU A 3 -6.27 2.77 -30.36
C LEU A 3 -7.20 3.66 -31.18
N PRO A 4 -8.46 3.25 -31.41
CA PRO A 4 -9.43 4.10 -32.09
C PRO A 4 -9.79 5.32 -31.23
N GLU A 5 -10.25 6.38 -31.87
CA GLU A 5 -10.77 7.56 -31.17
C GLU A 5 -11.96 7.17 -30.26
N GLY A 6 -11.98 7.69 -29.05
CA GLY A 6 -12.99 7.38 -28.04
C GLY A 6 -12.78 6.06 -27.31
N ALA A 7 -11.71 5.32 -27.56
CA ALA A 7 -11.42 4.08 -26.85
C ALA A 7 -11.21 4.35 -25.35
N LEU A 8 -11.89 3.56 -24.49
CA LEU A 8 -11.66 3.56 -23.06
C LEU A 8 -10.42 2.68 -22.73
N VAL A 9 -9.43 3.27 -22.10
CA VAL A 9 -8.23 2.55 -21.64
C VAL A 9 -8.28 2.42 -20.12
N LEU A 10 -8.24 1.19 -19.64
CA LEU A 10 -8.20 0.88 -18.20
C LEU A 10 -6.84 0.30 -17.82
N VAL A 11 -6.23 0.85 -16.79
CA VAL A 11 -5.00 0.32 -16.18
C VAL A 11 -5.37 -0.39 -14.89
N GLY A 12 -5.32 -1.72 -14.89
CA GLY A 12 -5.61 -2.57 -13.73
C GLY A 12 -4.43 -2.58 -12.76
N THR A 13 -4.28 -1.56 -11.93
CA THR A 13 -3.16 -1.42 -10.98
C THR A 13 -3.07 -2.59 -10.01
N TYR A 14 -4.20 -3.13 -9.56
CA TYR A 14 -4.24 -4.32 -8.71
C TYR A 14 -3.54 -5.52 -9.37
N ASN A 15 -3.87 -5.80 -10.65
CA ASN A 15 -3.27 -6.89 -11.40
C ASN A 15 -1.81 -6.61 -11.76
N LEU A 16 -1.51 -5.35 -12.09
CA LEU A 16 -0.16 -4.92 -12.42
C LEU A 16 0.79 -5.11 -11.24
N HIS A 17 0.36 -4.74 -10.03
CA HIS A 17 1.14 -4.87 -8.81
C HIS A 17 1.25 -6.32 -8.29
N ARG A 18 0.59 -7.27 -8.96
CA ARG A 18 0.65 -8.72 -8.69
C ARG A 18 1.10 -9.54 -9.89
N HIS A 19 1.56 -8.87 -10.95
CA HIS A 19 1.96 -9.57 -12.16
C HIS A 19 3.30 -10.29 -11.96
N PRO A 20 3.37 -11.63 -12.14
CA PRO A 20 4.57 -12.42 -11.79
C PRO A 20 5.79 -12.09 -12.67
N ALA A 21 5.60 -11.50 -13.85
CA ALA A 21 6.72 -11.05 -14.67
C ALA A 21 7.45 -9.83 -14.08
N PHE A 22 6.85 -9.09 -13.15
CA PHE A 22 7.42 -7.89 -12.54
C PHE A 22 7.70 -8.04 -11.05
N TRP A 23 7.03 -8.98 -10.38
CA TRP A 23 7.09 -9.14 -8.95
C TRP A 23 7.37 -10.60 -8.57
N ARG A 24 8.41 -10.83 -7.81
CA ARG A 24 8.68 -12.12 -7.18
C ARG A 24 7.66 -12.32 -6.05
N ASP A 25 7.06 -13.49 -5.96
CA ASP A 25 6.07 -13.83 -4.92
C ASP A 25 5.01 -12.73 -4.71
N PRO A 26 4.24 -12.37 -5.78
CA PRO A 26 3.43 -11.15 -5.78
C PRO A 26 2.29 -11.15 -4.78
N GLU A 27 1.84 -12.32 -4.31
CA GLU A 27 0.79 -12.46 -3.30
C GLU A 27 1.32 -12.42 -1.85
N GLN A 28 2.64 -12.44 -1.68
CA GLN A 28 3.25 -12.38 -0.36
C GLN A 28 3.49 -10.92 0.07
N PHE A 29 3.18 -10.64 1.33
CA PHE A 29 3.57 -9.38 1.95
C PHE A 29 5.06 -9.44 2.31
N MET A 30 5.89 -8.79 1.51
CA MET A 30 7.34 -8.77 1.63
C MET A 30 7.84 -7.32 1.64
N PRO A 31 7.86 -6.66 2.81
CA PRO A 31 8.36 -5.28 2.90
C PRO A 31 9.85 -5.19 2.52
N GLU A 32 10.61 -6.28 2.63
CA GLU A 32 12.03 -6.38 2.25
C GLU A 32 12.27 -6.05 0.77
N ARG A 33 11.27 -6.24 -0.10
CA ARG A 33 11.37 -5.87 -1.53
C ARG A 33 11.59 -4.36 -1.77
N TRP A 34 11.41 -3.55 -0.73
CA TRP A 34 11.62 -2.10 -0.77
C TRP A 34 12.89 -1.65 -0.05
N GLN A 35 13.62 -2.59 0.57
CA GLN A 35 14.92 -2.31 1.16
C GLN A 35 15.94 -2.05 0.06
N ASP A 36 16.97 -1.29 0.38
CA ASP A 36 18.08 -0.96 -0.52
C ASP A 36 17.69 -0.22 -1.81
N GLY A 37 16.48 0.34 -1.87
CA GLY A 37 15.99 1.09 -3.03
C GLY A 37 15.63 0.22 -4.22
N GLU A 38 15.49 -1.09 -4.04
CA GLU A 38 15.01 -1.99 -5.09
C GLU A 38 13.66 -1.51 -5.62
N ARG A 39 13.57 -1.50 -6.93
CA ARG A 39 12.35 -1.17 -7.66
C ARG A 39 12.09 -2.25 -8.70
N PRO A 40 10.82 -2.48 -9.08
CA PRO A 40 10.52 -3.39 -10.18
C PRO A 40 11.33 -2.99 -11.43
N ALA A 41 11.87 -3.97 -12.13
CA ALA A 41 12.69 -3.75 -13.32
C ALA A 41 11.96 -2.96 -14.42
N ALA A 42 10.64 -3.08 -14.51
CA ALA A 42 9.82 -2.34 -15.47
C ALA A 42 9.36 -1.00 -14.88
N ARG A 43 9.66 0.08 -15.60
CA ARG A 43 9.43 1.48 -15.20
C ARG A 43 8.02 1.78 -14.66
N TYR A 44 6.99 1.11 -15.17
CA TYR A 44 5.60 1.36 -14.80
C TYR A 44 4.93 0.15 -14.12
N ALA A 45 5.72 -0.79 -13.61
CA ALA A 45 5.18 -1.94 -12.87
C ALA A 45 4.64 -1.57 -11.49
N TYR A 46 4.98 -0.37 -10.97
CA TYR A 46 4.51 0.15 -9.70
C TYR A 46 3.91 1.54 -9.85
N LEU A 47 2.60 1.64 -9.76
CA LEU A 47 1.82 2.86 -9.97
C LEU A 47 0.83 3.12 -8.82
N PRO A 48 1.30 3.22 -7.57
CA PRO A 48 0.40 3.36 -6.40
C PRO A 48 -0.40 4.68 -6.43
N PHE A 49 0.12 5.68 -7.12
CA PHE A 49 -0.49 7.01 -7.24
C PHE A 49 -0.73 7.41 -8.70
N GLY A 50 -0.73 6.44 -9.62
CA GLY A 50 -0.78 6.72 -11.05
C GLY A 50 0.54 7.27 -11.59
N ALA A 51 0.50 7.82 -12.80
CA ALA A 51 1.67 8.41 -13.45
C ALA A 51 1.28 9.50 -14.47
N GLY A 52 2.28 10.27 -14.91
CA GLY A 52 2.11 11.33 -15.91
C GLY A 52 1.35 12.56 -15.39
N PRO A 53 0.77 13.37 -16.30
CA PRO A 53 0.12 14.63 -15.94
C PRO A 53 -1.12 14.47 -15.02
N ARG A 54 -1.64 13.27 -14.87
CA ARG A 54 -2.79 12.93 -14.03
C ARG A 54 -2.41 12.10 -12.79
N ALA A 55 -1.13 12.07 -12.43
CA ALA A 55 -0.70 11.47 -11.16
C ALA A 55 -1.41 12.12 -9.98
N CYS A 56 -1.56 11.37 -8.89
CA CYS A 56 -2.26 11.85 -7.69
C CYS A 56 -1.59 13.10 -7.12
N VAL A 57 -2.35 14.18 -6.97
CA VAL A 57 -1.86 15.44 -6.38
C VAL A 57 -1.47 15.28 -4.91
N GLY A 58 -2.09 14.34 -4.19
CA GLY A 58 -1.83 14.08 -2.77
C GLY A 58 -0.66 13.13 -2.46
N ILE A 59 0.14 12.75 -3.47
CA ILE A 59 1.23 11.77 -3.28
C ILE A 59 2.20 12.15 -2.16
N HIS A 60 2.63 13.41 -2.10
CA HIS A 60 3.59 13.89 -1.10
C HIS A 60 2.97 13.88 0.31
N PHE A 61 1.70 14.31 0.41
CA PHE A 61 0.97 14.28 1.66
C PHE A 61 0.80 12.84 2.18
N ALA A 62 0.30 11.93 1.34
CA ALA A 62 0.09 10.53 1.71
C ALA A 62 1.40 9.81 2.08
N SER A 63 2.49 10.11 1.36
CA SER A 63 3.81 9.53 1.62
C SER A 63 4.43 10.02 2.93
N MET A 64 4.01 11.15 3.45
CA MET A 64 4.43 11.68 4.75
C MET A 64 3.49 11.22 5.87
N GLU A 65 2.19 11.34 5.68
CA GLU A 65 1.17 11.02 6.69
C GLU A 65 1.17 9.53 7.06
N GLY A 66 1.21 8.64 6.07
CA GLY A 66 1.16 7.19 6.27
C GLY A 66 2.26 6.68 7.21
N PRO A 67 3.55 6.93 6.93
CA PRO A 67 4.64 6.53 7.82
C PRO A 67 4.56 7.15 9.21
N LEU A 68 4.15 8.42 9.33
CA LEU A 68 3.99 9.08 10.63
C LEU A 68 2.90 8.42 11.48
N LEU A 69 1.74 8.13 10.89
CA LEU A 69 0.65 7.43 11.59
C LEU A 69 1.07 6.03 12.01
N LEU A 70 1.72 5.27 11.11
CA LEU A 70 2.24 3.93 11.44
C LEU A 70 3.26 3.98 12.58
N ALA A 71 4.18 4.94 12.57
CA ALA A 71 5.17 5.11 13.62
C ALA A 71 4.53 5.48 14.96
N LEU A 72 3.55 6.40 14.97
CA LEU A 72 2.86 6.83 16.18
C LEU A 72 2.01 5.71 16.80
N ILE A 73 1.29 4.97 15.96
CA ILE A 73 0.46 3.85 16.40
C ILE A 73 1.35 2.70 16.87
N GLY A 74 2.30 2.26 16.03
CA GLY A 74 3.17 1.13 16.31
C GLY A 74 4.09 1.35 17.52
N ARG A 75 4.45 2.60 17.84
CA ARG A 75 5.18 2.94 19.05
C ARG A 75 4.36 2.70 20.33
N ARG A 76 3.03 2.91 20.27
CA ARG A 76 2.15 2.85 21.43
C ARG A 76 1.41 1.53 21.56
N TYR A 77 1.13 0.88 20.44
CA TYR A 77 0.26 -0.29 20.41
C TYR A 77 0.85 -1.40 19.56
N GLU A 78 0.57 -2.62 19.97
CA GLU A 78 0.65 -3.79 19.12
C GLU A 78 -0.74 -4.06 18.53
N LEU A 79 -0.79 -4.31 17.21
CA LEU A 79 -2.02 -4.48 16.48
C LEU A 79 -2.22 -5.95 16.17
N HIS A 80 -3.35 -6.51 16.55
CA HIS A 80 -3.71 -7.89 16.24
C HIS A 80 -5.00 -7.90 15.41
N LEU A 81 -4.99 -8.66 14.31
CA LEU A 81 -6.18 -8.83 13.48
C LEU A 81 -7.26 -9.58 14.28
N ALA A 82 -8.44 -8.98 14.44
CA ALA A 82 -9.58 -9.52 15.19
C ALA A 82 -10.64 -10.16 14.27
N GLN A 83 -10.25 -10.61 13.10
CA GLN A 83 -11.11 -11.30 12.14
C GLN A 83 -10.29 -12.36 11.39
N GLU A 84 -10.95 -13.40 10.90
CA GLU A 84 -10.29 -14.52 10.25
C GLU A 84 -9.56 -14.13 8.96
N ARG A 85 -10.19 -13.28 8.16
CA ARG A 85 -9.60 -12.75 6.92
C ARG A 85 -10.15 -11.38 6.56
N VAL A 86 -9.42 -10.68 5.72
CA VAL A 86 -9.84 -9.41 5.10
C VAL A 86 -10.20 -9.69 3.64
N GLU A 87 -11.47 -9.47 3.29
CA GLU A 87 -11.94 -9.61 1.91
C GLU A 87 -11.84 -8.27 1.17
N PRO A 88 -11.22 -8.24 -0.02
CA PRO A 88 -11.23 -7.05 -0.84
C PRO A 88 -12.62 -6.83 -1.46
N GLN A 89 -13.10 -5.60 -1.42
CA GLN A 89 -14.30 -5.16 -2.12
C GLN A 89 -13.91 -4.29 -3.31
N LEU A 90 -14.25 -4.76 -4.50
CA LEU A 90 -14.02 -4.01 -5.74
C LEU A 90 -15.07 -2.89 -5.86
N MET A 91 -14.57 -1.67 -5.87
CA MET A 91 -15.31 -0.44 -6.14
C MET A 91 -14.47 0.43 -7.07
N VAL A 92 -14.75 1.72 -7.21
CA VAL A 92 -13.84 2.66 -7.90
C VAL A 92 -12.43 2.65 -7.24
N THR A 93 -12.41 2.47 -5.93
CA THR A 93 -11.17 2.16 -5.18
C THR A 93 -11.33 0.82 -4.47
N LEU A 94 -10.26 0.02 -4.42
CA LEU A 94 -10.25 -1.23 -3.66
C LEU A 94 -10.29 -0.91 -2.16
N ARG A 95 -11.23 -1.53 -1.44
CA ARG A 95 -11.39 -1.34 0.01
C ARG A 95 -11.57 -2.68 0.72
N PRO A 96 -11.23 -2.78 2.01
CA PRO A 96 -11.61 -3.94 2.80
C PRO A 96 -13.13 -3.96 3.00
N LYS A 97 -13.79 -5.06 2.65
CA LYS A 97 -15.22 -5.27 2.86
C LYS A 97 -15.54 -5.27 4.36
N GLY A 98 -16.40 -4.35 4.79
CA GLY A 98 -16.75 -4.22 6.21
C GLY A 98 -15.64 -3.66 7.11
N GLY A 99 -14.54 -3.17 6.53
CA GLY A 99 -13.40 -2.64 7.27
C GLY A 99 -12.43 -3.71 7.76
N ILE A 100 -11.49 -3.31 8.62
CA ILE A 100 -10.53 -4.20 9.27
C ILE A 100 -10.70 -4.05 10.77
N ARG A 101 -11.15 -5.12 11.44
CA ARG A 101 -11.29 -5.13 12.89
C ARG A 101 -9.97 -5.54 13.52
N MET A 102 -9.49 -4.74 14.46
CA MET A 102 -8.23 -4.96 15.13
C MET A 102 -8.37 -4.81 16.64
N THR A 103 -7.59 -5.57 17.37
CA THR A 103 -7.38 -5.38 18.82
C THR A 103 -6.07 -4.63 19.02
N LEU A 104 -6.07 -3.69 19.94
CA LEU A 104 -4.89 -2.91 20.30
C LEU A 104 -4.40 -3.33 21.67
N GLN A 105 -3.13 -3.73 21.77
CA GLN A 105 -2.45 -3.97 23.04
C GLN A 105 -1.46 -2.84 23.30
N PRO A 106 -1.57 -2.10 24.42
CA PRO A 106 -0.62 -1.05 24.75
C PRO A 106 0.80 -1.63 24.91
N ARG A 107 1.79 -1.01 24.25
CA ARG A 107 3.20 -1.33 24.47
C ARG A 107 3.70 -0.62 25.74
N GLN A 108 4.49 -1.29 26.54
CA GLN A 108 5.28 -0.63 27.58
C GLN A 108 6.40 0.15 26.85
N VAL A 109 6.19 1.45 26.69
CA VAL A 109 7.23 2.33 26.15
C VAL A 109 8.19 2.64 27.31
N PRO A 110 9.48 2.30 27.22
CA PRO A 110 10.45 2.74 28.21
C PRO A 110 10.40 4.26 28.31
N VAL A 111 10.20 4.78 29.51
CA VAL A 111 10.33 6.22 29.76
C VAL A 111 11.81 6.53 29.61
N VAL A 112 12.21 7.10 28.47
CA VAL A 112 13.54 7.67 28.33
C VAL A 112 13.56 8.92 29.21
N SER A 113 14.12 8.78 30.40
CA SER A 113 14.41 9.92 31.27
C SER A 113 15.48 10.74 30.55
N VAL A 114 15.11 11.88 30.01
CA VAL A 114 16.07 12.87 29.51
C VAL A 114 16.62 13.55 30.76
N ALA A 115 17.85 13.18 31.15
CA ALA A 115 18.62 13.85 32.19
C ALA A 115 19.19 15.16 31.65
#